data_1068cf6778f0178a27d3d5bbee2e0434
#
_entry.id   1068cf6778f0178a27d3d5bbee2e0434
#
_cell.length_a   1.000
_cell.length_b   1.000
_cell.length_c   1.000
_cell.angle_alpha   90.00
_cell.angle_beta   90.00
_cell.angle_gamma   90.00
#
_symmetry.space_group_name_H-M   'P 1'
#
loop_
_entity.id
_entity.type
_entity.pdbx_description
1 polymer ?
#
loop_
_entity_poly.entity_id
_entity_poly.type
_entity_poly.pdbx_seq_one_letter_code
_entity_poly.pdbx_strand_id
1 'polypeptide(L)'
;MNLLKLQPLTDEYLESIGFVWHTDEDNSSYVADEVVEISEEEADAFYEATNELYDMFCEAGEYVIENDLFHDLNIPFNLVEIIKESWENDVHWHLYSRFDLAGGLDGKPIKLIEFNADTPTSLFETAVIQWALLKANGLDEASQFNNLYEGLKENFKRIITLDSDIEKFDEYYEKLGWKILFSSISSSSEDINTTKLLQHIADEAGFNTDFEYMENVEFADEGIFANEQSFEFWFKLIPWEDIAIDESELALILAEIIKEKKAIIFNPAYTLMFQSKGFMKVLWDLYPNHPLLLETSFEPLEGKKQVEKRCFGREGANTKIINEDGSIDVETDGVYEGHKAIYQEYVELPTDSNGVTYQAGVFYAFEACGLGFRRGEKILNNMSKFVGHIVK
;
A
#
# COMPACT_ATOMS: atom_id res chain seq x y z
N MET A 1 23.68 6.03 -8.65
CA MET A 1 22.30 6.03 -9.22
C MET A 1 22.28 6.91 -10.45
N ASN A 2 21.76 6.39 -11.54
CA ASN A 2 21.64 7.13 -12.81
C ASN A 2 20.20 7.60 -12.98
N LEU A 3 20.06 8.84 -13.49
CA LEU A 3 18.75 9.44 -13.78
C LEU A 3 18.70 9.83 -15.26
N LEU A 4 17.61 9.45 -15.92
CA LEU A 4 17.34 9.86 -17.31
C LEU A 4 16.32 11.00 -17.32
N LYS A 5 16.72 12.15 -17.83
CA LYS A 5 15.84 13.33 -17.98
C LYS A 5 14.88 13.12 -19.14
N LEU A 6 13.60 13.40 -18.92
CA LEU A 6 12.52 13.26 -19.89
C LEU A 6 11.76 14.58 -20.07
N GLN A 7 10.96 14.67 -21.13
CA GLN A 7 9.97 15.74 -21.25
C GLN A 7 8.77 15.39 -20.35
N PRO A 8 8.32 16.29 -19.48
CA PRO A 8 7.18 16.02 -18.61
C PRO A 8 5.90 15.84 -19.44
N LEU A 9 4.94 15.09 -18.87
CA LEU A 9 3.58 15.07 -19.39
C LEU A 9 2.94 16.45 -19.22
N THR A 10 2.04 16.83 -20.14
CA THR A 10 1.33 18.12 -20.01
C THR A 10 0.20 18.02 -18.99
N ASP A 11 -0.12 19.14 -18.34
CA ASP A 11 -1.22 19.21 -17.37
C ASP A 11 -2.54 18.80 -18.01
N GLU A 12 -2.82 19.24 -19.26
CA GLU A 12 -4.03 18.84 -19.98
C GLU A 12 -4.13 17.32 -20.20
N TYR A 13 -2.99 16.65 -20.45
CA TYR A 13 -2.99 15.19 -20.57
C TYR A 13 -3.25 14.54 -19.24
N LEU A 14 -2.57 14.96 -18.16
CA LEU A 14 -2.74 14.42 -16.82
C LEU A 14 -4.20 14.57 -16.33
N GLU A 15 -4.79 15.76 -16.49
CA GLU A 15 -6.19 16.02 -16.17
C GLU A 15 -7.15 15.15 -16.99
N SER A 16 -6.85 14.94 -18.29
CA SER A 16 -7.70 14.14 -19.19
C SER A 16 -7.82 12.68 -18.79
N ILE A 17 -6.81 12.14 -18.09
CA ILE A 17 -6.81 10.77 -17.58
C ILE A 17 -7.23 10.68 -16.11
N GLY A 18 -7.60 11.81 -15.48
CA GLY A 18 -8.05 11.87 -14.08
C GLY A 18 -6.96 12.09 -13.06
N PHE A 19 -5.70 12.33 -13.47
CA PHE A 19 -4.59 12.62 -12.56
C PHE A 19 -4.54 14.12 -12.22
N VAL A 20 -5.43 14.56 -11.34
CA VAL A 20 -5.65 15.99 -11.05
C VAL A 20 -4.78 16.55 -9.93
N TRP A 21 -4.02 15.72 -9.22
CA TRP A 21 -3.07 16.11 -8.16
C TRP A 21 -1.62 16.19 -8.65
N HIS A 22 -1.45 16.49 -9.95
CA HIS A 22 -0.13 16.57 -10.59
C HIS A 22 0.73 17.78 -10.15
N THR A 23 0.15 18.71 -9.40
CA THR A 23 0.80 19.92 -8.90
C THR A 23 0.63 20.02 -7.38
N ASP A 24 1.74 20.15 -6.67
CA ASP A 24 1.77 20.30 -5.22
C ASP A 24 1.37 21.71 -4.77
N GLU A 25 1.16 21.89 -3.45
CA GLU A 25 0.77 23.16 -2.84
C GLU A 25 1.75 24.32 -3.12
N ASP A 26 3.04 24.01 -3.33
CA ASP A 26 4.09 24.97 -3.69
C ASP A 26 4.13 25.32 -5.20
N ASN A 27 3.17 24.83 -5.98
CA ASN A 27 3.09 24.91 -7.44
C ASN A 27 4.22 24.19 -8.18
N SER A 28 4.93 23.27 -7.55
CA SER A 28 5.86 22.38 -8.24
C SER A 28 5.15 21.15 -8.77
N SER A 29 5.70 20.52 -9.82
CA SER A 29 5.17 19.25 -10.32
C SER A 29 5.37 18.14 -9.28
N TYR A 30 4.33 17.37 -9.00
CA TYR A 30 4.39 16.18 -8.15
C TYR A 30 5.13 15.02 -8.83
N VAL A 31 4.97 14.87 -10.15
CA VAL A 31 5.71 13.88 -10.93
C VAL A 31 7.03 14.46 -11.41
N ALA A 32 8.13 13.78 -11.16
CA ALA A 32 9.45 14.18 -11.64
C ALA A 32 9.54 14.05 -13.16
N ASP A 33 10.30 14.96 -13.76
CA ASP A 33 10.63 14.94 -15.20
C ASP A 33 11.90 14.11 -15.49
N GLU A 34 12.20 13.15 -14.64
CA GLU A 34 13.29 12.20 -14.77
C GLU A 34 12.88 10.85 -14.21
N VAL A 35 13.52 9.79 -14.69
CA VAL A 35 13.31 8.41 -14.24
C VAL A 35 14.61 7.79 -13.75
N VAL A 36 14.52 6.88 -12.79
CA VAL A 36 15.64 6.11 -12.29
C VAL A 36 15.99 5.03 -13.31
N GLU A 37 17.26 4.95 -13.75
CA GLU A 37 17.74 3.84 -14.56
C GLU A 37 18.14 2.70 -13.63
N ILE A 38 17.52 1.53 -13.80
CA ILE A 38 17.82 0.31 -13.06
C ILE A 38 18.25 -0.79 -14.03
N SER A 39 19.02 -1.77 -13.56
CA SER A 39 19.33 -2.96 -14.31
C SER A 39 18.24 -4.02 -14.16
N GLU A 40 18.26 -5.06 -15.05
CA GLU A 40 17.39 -6.24 -14.89
C GLU A 40 17.62 -6.93 -13.54
N GLU A 41 18.89 -7.05 -13.10
CA GLU A 41 19.23 -7.66 -11.80
C GLU A 41 18.67 -6.86 -10.60
N GLU A 42 18.65 -5.53 -10.69
CA GLU A 42 18.03 -4.69 -9.66
C GLU A 42 16.50 -4.85 -9.65
N ALA A 43 15.87 -4.93 -10.81
CA ALA A 43 14.43 -5.20 -10.93
C ALA A 43 14.07 -6.58 -10.36
N ASP A 44 14.82 -7.62 -10.71
CA ASP A 44 14.64 -8.98 -10.20
C ASP A 44 14.83 -9.03 -8.68
N ALA A 45 15.84 -8.31 -8.14
CA ALA A 45 16.06 -8.23 -6.71
C ALA A 45 14.88 -7.61 -5.95
N PHE A 46 14.24 -6.56 -6.49
CA PHE A 46 13.02 -6.00 -5.92
C PHE A 46 11.84 -6.98 -5.98
N TYR A 47 11.71 -7.71 -7.10
CA TYR A 47 10.67 -8.73 -7.25
C TYR A 47 10.83 -9.85 -6.21
N GLU A 48 12.03 -10.45 -6.12
CA GLU A 48 12.31 -11.54 -5.20
C GLU A 48 12.14 -11.10 -3.73
N ALA A 49 12.72 -9.95 -3.35
CA ALA A 49 12.63 -9.43 -2.00
C ALA A 49 11.19 -9.16 -1.56
N THR A 50 10.35 -8.63 -2.46
CA THR A 50 8.96 -8.32 -2.14
C THR A 50 8.12 -9.58 -1.95
N ASN A 51 8.30 -10.60 -2.79
CA ASN A 51 7.61 -11.87 -2.63
C ASN A 51 8.04 -12.59 -1.34
N GLU A 52 9.36 -12.65 -1.04
CA GLU A 52 9.87 -13.23 0.20
C GLU A 52 9.32 -12.51 1.44
N LEU A 53 9.28 -11.17 1.42
CA LEU A 53 8.69 -10.39 2.50
C LEU A 53 7.21 -10.70 2.69
N TYR A 54 6.43 -10.83 1.63
CA TYR A 54 5.01 -11.15 1.75
C TYR A 54 4.79 -12.52 2.40
N ASP A 55 5.56 -13.53 2.02
CA ASP A 55 5.52 -14.85 2.65
C ASP A 55 5.85 -14.77 4.15
N MET A 56 6.89 -13.99 4.52
CA MET A 56 7.24 -13.73 5.93
C MET A 56 6.12 -13.03 6.70
N PHE A 57 5.42 -12.07 6.06
CA PHE A 57 4.26 -11.42 6.67
C PHE A 57 3.10 -12.39 6.91
N CYS A 58 2.84 -13.30 5.98
CA CYS A 58 1.81 -14.32 6.14
C CYS A 58 2.14 -15.27 7.31
N GLU A 59 3.37 -15.79 7.39
CA GLU A 59 3.82 -16.65 8.49
C GLU A 59 3.77 -15.93 9.84
N ALA A 60 4.21 -14.66 9.87
CA ALA A 60 4.16 -13.84 11.09
C ALA A 60 2.71 -13.45 11.47
N GLY A 61 1.81 -13.30 10.50
CA GLY A 61 0.38 -13.06 10.73
C GLY A 61 -0.27 -14.20 11.49
N GLU A 62 0.00 -15.44 11.09
CA GLU A 62 -0.44 -16.63 11.82
C GLU A 62 0.08 -16.61 13.27
N TYR A 63 1.36 -16.30 13.45
CA TYR A 63 1.96 -16.20 14.78
C TYR A 63 1.30 -15.12 15.65
N VAL A 64 0.96 -13.95 15.07
CA VAL A 64 0.25 -12.88 15.80
C VAL A 64 -1.13 -13.35 16.27
N ILE A 65 -1.87 -14.05 15.42
CA ILE A 65 -3.22 -14.55 15.74
C ILE A 65 -3.16 -15.63 16.80
N GLU A 66 -2.28 -16.62 16.65
CA GLU A 66 -2.11 -17.72 17.62
C GLU A 66 -1.69 -17.25 19.01
N ASN A 67 -0.89 -16.17 19.10
CA ASN A 67 -0.36 -15.64 20.36
C ASN A 67 -1.09 -14.39 20.88
N ASP A 68 -2.18 -13.96 20.22
CA ASP A 68 -3.03 -12.82 20.60
C ASP A 68 -2.25 -11.50 20.75
N LEU A 69 -1.32 -11.22 19.84
CA LEU A 69 -0.41 -10.06 19.91
C LEU A 69 -1.00 -8.74 19.44
N PHE A 70 -2.31 -8.64 19.25
CA PHE A 70 -2.98 -7.47 18.68
C PHE A 70 -2.72 -6.18 19.46
N HIS A 71 -2.72 -6.26 20.80
CA HIS A 71 -2.42 -5.10 21.64
C HIS A 71 -0.99 -4.57 21.43
N ASP A 72 -0.03 -5.46 21.19
CA ASP A 72 1.36 -5.07 20.94
C ASP A 72 1.49 -4.34 19.61
N LEU A 73 0.67 -4.70 18.63
CA LEU A 73 0.58 -4.02 17.34
C LEU A 73 -0.25 -2.73 17.37
N ASN A 74 -0.78 -2.32 18.53
CA ASN A 74 -1.68 -1.18 18.66
C ASN A 74 -3.00 -1.32 17.87
N ILE A 75 -3.45 -2.56 17.62
CA ILE A 75 -4.71 -2.85 16.95
C ILE A 75 -5.88 -2.42 17.83
N PRO A 76 -6.87 -1.67 17.32
CA PRO A 76 -8.10 -1.37 18.04
C PRO A 76 -8.84 -2.65 18.42
N PHE A 77 -9.25 -2.76 19.70
CA PHE A 77 -9.83 -4.02 20.23
C PHE A 77 -11.14 -4.43 19.54
N ASN A 78 -11.91 -3.46 19.03
CA ASN A 78 -13.16 -3.69 18.30
C ASN A 78 -12.98 -4.29 16.90
N LEU A 79 -11.75 -4.35 16.39
CA LEU A 79 -11.42 -5.01 15.11
C LEU A 79 -10.82 -6.42 15.27
N VAL A 80 -10.43 -6.83 16.48
CA VAL A 80 -9.73 -8.10 16.69
C VAL A 80 -10.55 -9.30 16.19
N GLU A 81 -11.86 -9.31 16.46
CA GLU A 81 -12.74 -10.42 16.05
C GLU A 81 -12.81 -10.51 14.51
N ILE A 82 -13.02 -9.39 13.83
CA ILE A 82 -13.11 -9.41 12.36
C ILE A 82 -11.77 -9.63 11.66
N ILE A 83 -10.66 -9.27 12.30
CA ILE A 83 -9.33 -9.62 11.82
C ILE A 83 -9.16 -11.14 11.82
N LYS A 84 -9.48 -11.81 12.93
CA LYS A 84 -9.43 -13.27 13.05
C LYS A 84 -10.37 -13.94 12.05
N GLU A 85 -11.63 -13.49 11.95
CA GLU A 85 -12.61 -14.05 11.00
C GLU A 85 -12.14 -13.89 9.55
N SER A 86 -11.63 -12.70 9.19
CA SER A 86 -11.15 -12.47 7.83
C SER A 86 -9.84 -13.22 7.50
N TRP A 87 -9.03 -13.57 8.51
CA TRP A 87 -7.84 -14.39 8.34
C TRP A 87 -8.17 -15.87 8.14
N GLU A 88 -9.09 -16.40 8.94
CA GLU A 88 -9.47 -17.83 8.93
C GLU A 88 -10.28 -18.24 7.69
N ASN A 89 -10.75 -17.28 6.89
CA ASN A 89 -11.65 -17.54 5.78
C ASN A 89 -11.09 -17.05 4.46
N ASP A 90 -10.63 -17.94 3.61
CA ASP A 90 -9.96 -17.70 2.33
C ASP A 90 -10.73 -16.81 1.33
N VAL A 91 -12.04 -16.61 1.53
CA VAL A 91 -12.82 -15.70 0.68
C VAL A 91 -12.45 -14.22 0.88
N HIS A 92 -11.82 -13.88 2.02
CA HIS A 92 -11.31 -12.54 2.30
C HIS A 92 -9.93 -12.35 1.66
N TRP A 93 -9.92 -12.17 0.35
CA TRP A 93 -8.73 -12.11 -0.47
C TRP A 93 -8.02 -10.75 -0.38
N HIS A 94 -6.69 -10.75 -0.27
CA HIS A 94 -5.87 -9.56 -0.30
C HIS A 94 -5.79 -9.03 -1.74
N LEU A 95 -6.30 -7.82 -1.96
CA LEU A 95 -6.36 -7.27 -3.31
C LEU A 95 -5.02 -6.69 -3.75
N TYR A 96 -4.44 -5.78 -2.95
CA TYR A 96 -3.16 -5.16 -3.27
C TYR A 96 -2.54 -4.44 -2.07
N SER A 97 -1.24 -4.23 -2.16
CA SER A 97 -0.46 -3.53 -1.15
C SER A 97 0.81 -2.95 -1.74
N ARG A 98 1.58 -2.17 -0.94
CA ARG A 98 2.86 -1.61 -1.34
C ARG A 98 3.90 -1.76 -0.23
N PHE A 99 5.02 -2.41 -0.55
CA PHE A 99 6.20 -2.44 0.30
C PHE A 99 7.07 -1.21 0.05
N ASP A 100 7.43 -0.50 1.11
CA ASP A 100 8.34 0.63 1.05
C ASP A 100 9.74 0.16 1.49
N LEU A 101 10.69 0.26 0.57
CA LEU A 101 12.01 -0.36 0.67
C LEU A 101 13.13 0.68 0.57
N ALA A 102 14.19 0.48 1.36
CA ALA A 102 15.47 1.17 1.19
C ALA A 102 16.46 0.31 0.40
N GLY A 103 17.43 0.94 -0.25
CA GLY A 103 18.47 0.21 -0.99
C GLY A 103 18.00 -0.29 -2.35
N GLY A 104 18.52 -1.44 -2.79
CA GLY A 104 18.22 -2.06 -4.08
C GLY A 104 18.88 -1.39 -5.28
N LEU A 105 19.53 -0.25 -5.10
CA LEU A 105 20.24 0.51 -6.14
C LEU A 105 21.73 0.60 -5.81
N ASP A 106 22.57 0.70 -6.84
CA ASP A 106 24.04 0.85 -6.68
C ASP A 106 24.69 -0.23 -5.79
N GLY A 107 24.15 -1.45 -5.79
CA GLY A 107 24.64 -2.56 -4.97
C GLY A 107 24.35 -2.43 -3.46
N LYS A 108 23.53 -1.47 -3.03
CA LYS A 108 23.06 -1.39 -1.65
C LYS A 108 22.03 -2.48 -1.37
N PRO A 109 22.09 -3.16 -0.21
CA PRO A 109 21.12 -4.20 0.12
C PRO A 109 19.71 -3.61 0.27
N ILE A 110 18.71 -4.36 -0.15
CA ILE A 110 17.30 -4.03 0.06
C ILE A 110 16.97 -4.21 1.55
N LYS A 111 16.24 -3.24 2.11
CA LYS A 111 15.76 -3.26 3.49
C LYS A 111 14.31 -2.81 3.57
N LEU A 112 13.49 -3.55 4.31
CA LEU A 112 12.10 -3.20 4.58
C LEU A 112 12.02 -1.99 5.52
N ILE A 113 11.32 -0.94 5.07
CA ILE A 113 11.02 0.25 5.86
C ILE A 113 9.63 0.14 6.49
N GLU A 114 8.62 -0.23 5.68
CA GLU A 114 7.23 -0.42 6.10
C GLU A 114 6.44 -1.17 5.04
N PHE A 115 5.26 -1.66 5.43
CA PHE A 115 4.31 -2.30 4.54
C PHE A 115 2.96 -1.59 4.60
N ASN A 116 2.55 -1.01 3.49
CA ASN A 116 1.25 -0.36 3.32
C ASN A 116 0.27 -1.39 2.75
N ALA A 117 -0.40 -2.12 3.64
CA ALA A 117 -1.17 -3.30 3.29
C ALA A 117 -2.68 -3.06 3.13
N ASP A 118 -3.23 -2.00 3.74
CA ASP A 118 -4.67 -1.72 3.71
C ASP A 118 -5.04 -0.74 2.58
N THR A 119 -4.50 0.48 2.61
CA THR A 119 -4.85 1.57 1.68
C THR A 119 -3.59 2.21 1.07
N PRO A 120 -2.79 1.47 0.27
CA PRO A 120 -1.57 2.04 -0.31
C PRO A 120 -1.89 3.11 -1.35
N THR A 121 -1.16 4.23 -1.30
CA THR A 121 -1.19 5.31 -2.29
C THR A 121 -0.17 5.09 -3.41
N SER A 122 -0.09 6.01 -4.39
CA SER A 122 0.81 5.96 -5.56
C SER A 122 0.52 4.82 -6.55
N LEU A 123 -0.70 4.28 -6.51
CA LEU A 123 -1.16 3.27 -7.47
C LEU A 123 -1.23 3.84 -8.89
N PHE A 124 -1.90 4.99 -9.03
CA PHE A 124 -2.11 5.65 -10.32
C PHE A 124 -0.77 6.02 -10.97
N GLU A 125 0.13 6.56 -10.17
CA GLU A 125 1.48 6.95 -10.59
C GLU A 125 2.26 5.76 -11.11
N THR A 126 2.24 4.65 -10.36
CA THR A 126 3.00 3.45 -10.71
C THR A 126 2.38 2.71 -11.89
N ALA A 127 1.06 2.50 -11.90
CA ALA A 127 0.41 1.74 -12.95
C ALA A 127 0.33 2.49 -14.29
N VAL A 128 0.08 3.83 -14.24
CA VAL A 128 -0.31 4.59 -15.43
C VAL A 128 0.69 5.70 -15.77
N ILE A 129 1.06 6.57 -14.80
CA ILE A 129 1.81 7.80 -15.10
C ILE A 129 3.22 7.51 -15.59
N GLN A 130 3.97 6.62 -14.93
CA GLN A 130 5.32 6.29 -15.38
C GLN A 130 5.34 5.59 -16.74
N TRP A 131 4.35 4.75 -17.04
CA TRP A 131 4.17 4.15 -18.36
C TRP A 131 3.90 5.23 -19.43
N ALA A 132 2.97 6.13 -19.16
CA ALA A 132 2.63 7.23 -20.06
C ALA A 132 3.83 8.17 -20.29
N LEU A 133 4.65 8.40 -19.26
CA LEU A 133 5.85 9.24 -19.35
C LEU A 133 6.89 8.64 -20.32
N LEU A 134 7.16 7.34 -20.24
CA LEU A 134 8.06 6.67 -21.22
C LEU A 134 7.50 6.74 -22.64
N LYS A 135 6.23 6.40 -22.81
CA LYS A 135 5.55 6.43 -24.11
C LYS A 135 5.58 7.81 -24.76
N ALA A 136 5.30 8.88 -24.01
CA ALA A 136 5.32 10.26 -24.50
C ALA A 136 6.73 10.69 -24.94
N ASN A 137 7.78 10.08 -24.39
CA ASN A 137 9.17 10.33 -24.76
C ASN A 137 9.71 9.36 -25.83
N GLY A 138 8.86 8.51 -26.42
CA GLY A 138 9.25 7.56 -27.47
C GLY A 138 10.18 6.46 -26.97
N LEU A 139 10.15 6.16 -25.67
CA LEU A 139 10.86 5.05 -25.06
C LEU A 139 9.96 3.81 -25.06
N ASP A 140 10.57 2.64 -24.93
CA ASP A 140 9.84 1.37 -24.80
C ASP A 140 9.20 1.30 -23.39
N GLU A 141 7.89 1.40 -23.36
CA GLU A 141 7.12 1.32 -22.13
C GLU A 141 7.13 -0.08 -21.48
N ALA A 142 7.53 -1.12 -22.22
CA ALA A 142 7.76 -2.45 -21.67
C ALA A 142 9.08 -2.55 -20.88
N SER A 143 9.98 -1.56 -21.02
CA SER A 143 11.21 -1.47 -20.22
C SER A 143 10.93 -0.93 -18.82
N GLN A 144 9.98 -1.51 -18.09
CA GLN A 144 9.65 -1.20 -16.70
C GLN A 144 9.31 -2.47 -15.93
N PHE A 145 9.65 -2.52 -14.66
CA PHE A 145 9.03 -3.46 -13.72
C PHE A 145 7.64 -2.91 -13.34
N ASN A 146 6.69 -3.07 -14.26
CA ASN A 146 5.35 -2.49 -14.15
C ASN A 146 4.29 -3.35 -14.83
N ASN A 147 3.93 -4.44 -14.17
CA ASN A 147 2.77 -5.28 -14.53
C ASN A 147 1.57 -5.00 -13.60
N LEU A 148 1.56 -3.85 -12.92
CA LEU A 148 0.61 -3.57 -11.84
C LEU A 148 -0.85 -3.55 -12.33
N TYR A 149 -1.11 -2.95 -13.49
CA TYR A 149 -2.47 -2.90 -14.06
C TYR A 149 -3.01 -4.29 -14.39
N GLU A 150 -2.24 -5.09 -15.13
CA GLU A 150 -2.64 -6.44 -15.51
C GLU A 150 -2.63 -7.40 -14.30
N GLY A 151 -1.67 -7.26 -13.38
CA GLY A 151 -1.61 -8.02 -12.14
C GLY A 151 -2.85 -7.80 -11.27
N LEU A 152 -3.30 -6.56 -11.15
CA LEU A 152 -4.56 -6.23 -10.45
C LEU A 152 -5.77 -6.85 -11.15
N LYS A 153 -5.85 -6.76 -12.48
CA LYS A 153 -6.93 -7.34 -13.26
C LYS A 153 -7.04 -8.85 -13.08
N GLU A 154 -5.91 -9.54 -13.07
CA GLU A 154 -5.87 -10.97 -12.75
C GLU A 154 -6.23 -11.24 -11.27
N ASN A 155 -5.74 -10.41 -10.35
CA ASN A 155 -6.02 -10.58 -8.93
C ASN A 155 -7.51 -10.34 -8.60
N PHE A 156 -8.18 -9.43 -9.29
CA PHE A 156 -9.64 -9.32 -9.21
C PHE A 156 -10.34 -10.64 -9.59
N LYS A 157 -9.90 -11.31 -10.64
CA LYS A 157 -10.46 -12.63 -11.02
C LYS A 157 -10.23 -13.69 -9.93
N ARG A 158 -9.09 -13.62 -9.21
CA ARG A 158 -8.77 -14.54 -8.09
C ARG A 158 -9.74 -14.40 -6.92
N ILE A 159 -10.38 -13.26 -6.72
CA ILE A 159 -11.45 -13.07 -5.72
C ILE A 159 -12.56 -14.11 -5.86
N ILE A 160 -12.85 -14.53 -7.10
CA ILE A 160 -13.89 -15.51 -7.42
C ILE A 160 -13.31 -16.94 -7.52
N THR A 161 -12.12 -17.05 -8.10
CA THR A 161 -11.52 -18.37 -8.38
C THR A 161 -10.64 -18.86 -7.22
N LEU A 162 -10.26 -17.97 -6.30
CA LEU A 162 -9.28 -18.22 -5.24
C LEU A 162 -8.00 -18.85 -5.84
N ASP A 163 -7.50 -19.94 -5.30
CA ASP A 163 -6.33 -20.65 -5.82
C ASP A 163 -6.61 -21.53 -7.05
N SER A 164 -7.83 -21.49 -7.58
CA SER A 164 -8.15 -22.23 -8.80
C SER A 164 -7.75 -21.46 -10.06
N ASP A 165 -7.87 -22.13 -11.20
CA ASP A 165 -7.55 -21.58 -12.52
C ASP A 165 -8.39 -20.31 -12.83
N ILE A 166 -7.72 -19.18 -13.02
CA ILE A 166 -8.37 -17.88 -13.32
C ILE A 166 -9.14 -17.89 -14.66
N GLU A 167 -8.80 -18.81 -15.59
CA GLU A 167 -9.55 -18.98 -16.84
C GLU A 167 -10.99 -19.44 -16.61
N LYS A 168 -11.29 -19.98 -15.42
CA LYS A 168 -12.66 -20.37 -15.02
C LYS A 168 -13.47 -19.23 -14.42
N PHE A 169 -12.93 -18.01 -14.40
CA PHE A 169 -13.61 -16.86 -13.81
C PHE A 169 -15.04 -16.69 -14.37
N ASP A 170 -15.20 -16.65 -15.69
CA ASP A 170 -16.51 -16.44 -16.33
C ASP A 170 -17.54 -17.52 -15.92
N GLU A 171 -17.11 -18.79 -15.88
CA GLU A 171 -17.97 -19.92 -15.47
C GLU A 171 -18.46 -19.77 -14.03
N TYR A 172 -17.61 -19.33 -13.11
CA TYR A 172 -17.96 -19.17 -11.70
C TYR A 172 -18.75 -17.89 -11.48
N TYR A 173 -18.34 -16.80 -12.11
CA TYR A 173 -18.95 -15.50 -11.94
C TYR A 173 -20.37 -15.43 -12.49
N GLU A 174 -20.67 -16.05 -13.66
CA GLU A 174 -22.03 -16.16 -14.21
C GLU A 174 -23.03 -16.78 -13.23
N LYS A 175 -22.57 -17.69 -12.36
CA LYS A 175 -23.41 -18.35 -11.37
C LYS A 175 -23.67 -17.49 -10.14
N LEU A 176 -22.72 -16.62 -9.79
CA LEU A 176 -22.79 -15.77 -8.59
C LEU A 176 -23.52 -14.47 -8.88
N GLY A 177 -23.15 -13.78 -9.97
CA GLY A 177 -23.70 -12.48 -10.37
C GLY A 177 -23.43 -11.37 -9.35
N TRP A 178 -22.41 -11.54 -8.51
CA TRP A 178 -22.07 -10.61 -7.44
C TRP A 178 -21.52 -9.31 -7.99
N LYS A 179 -21.75 -8.20 -7.27
CA LYS A 179 -21.32 -6.87 -7.66
C LYS A 179 -20.32 -6.31 -6.68
N ILE A 180 -19.41 -5.47 -7.19
CA ILE A 180 -18.46 -4.72 -6.36
C ILE A 180 -18.92 -3.26 -6.26
N LEU A 181 -19.11 -2.77 -5.04
CA LEU A 181 -19.20 -1.34 -4.76
C LEU A 181 -17.82 -0.79 -4.48
N PHE A 182 -17.42 0.25 -5.19
CA PHE A 182 -16.20 1.01 -4.94
C PHE A 182 -16.55 2.31 -4.21
N SER A 183 -15.85 2.62 -3.13
CA SER A 183 -16.13 3.81 -2.33
C SER A 183 -14.88 4.53 -1.87
N SER A 184 -14.94 5.87 -1.91
CA SER A 184 -13.97 6.79 -1.34
C SER A 184 -14.69 7.97 -0.70
N ILE A 185 -13.97 8.74 0.13
CA ILE A 185 -14.49 9.99 0.65
C ILE A 185 -14.63 11.03 -0.46
N SER A 186 -15.67 11.87 -0.40
CA SER A 186 -15.95 12.89 -1.42
C SER A 186 -14.97 14.07 -1.41
N SER A 187 -14.22 14.26 -0.33
CA SER A 187 -13.34 15.42 -0.13
C SER A 187 -11.93 15.25 -0.74
N SER A 188 -11.53 14.04 -1.16
CA SER A 188 -10.21 13.76 -1.73
C SER A 188 -10.31 13.39 -3.21
N SER A 189 -9.83 14.26 -4.10
CA SER A 189 -9.80 13.99 -5.54
C SER A 189 -8.84 12.86 -5.91
N GLU A 190 -7.74 12.71 -5.18
CA GLU A 190 -6.78 11.61 -5.31
C GLU A 190 -7.45 10.27 -5.01
N ASP A 191 -8.13 10.15 -3.86
CA ASP A 191 -8.81 8.92 -3.46
C ASP A 191 -9.94 8.55 -4.42
N ILE A 192 -10.72 9.55 -4.87
CA ILE A 192 -11.79 9.35 -5.87
C ILE A 192 -11.21 8.76 -7.16
N ASN A 193 -10.16 9.34 -7.70
CA ASN A 193 -9.63 8.89 -8.98
C ASN A 193 -8.83 7.59 -8.87
N THR A 194 -8.12 7.35 -7.75
CA THR A 194 -7.50 6.06 -7.45
C THR A 194 -8.55 4.95 -7.34
N THR A 195 -9.65 5.20 -6.65
CA THR A 195 -10.77 4.26 -6.53
C THR A 195 -11.43 3.99 -7.88
N LYS A 196 -11.62 5.02 -8.71
CA LYS A 196 -12.16 4.87 -10.06
C LYS A 196 -11.22 4.11 -11.01
N LEU A 197 -9.90 4.24 -10.84
CA LEU A 197 -8.95 3.42 -11.60
C LEU A 197 -9.13 1.94 -11.23
N LEU A 198 -9.23 1.62 -9.94
CA LEU A 198 -9.49 0.24 -9.48
C LEU A 198 -10.84 -0.30 -9.97
N GLN A 199 -11.89 0.54 -9.94
CA GLN A 199 -13.18 0.20 -10.52
C GLN A 199 -13.05 -0.15 -12.00
N HIS A 200 -12.34 0.69 -12.77
CA HIS A 200 -12.12 0.44 -14.20
C HIS A 200 -11.38 -0.88 -14.47
N ILE A 201 -10.35 -1.18 -13.65
CA ILE A 201 -9.62 -2.46 -13.73
C ILE A 201 -10.55 -3.65 -13.44
N ALA A 202 -11.43 -3.53 -12.44
CA ALA A 202 -12.41 -4.57 -12.12
C ALA A 202 -13.47 -4.75 -13.24
N ASP A 203 -13.92 -3.66 -13.86
CA ASP A 203 -14.81 -3.71 -15.05
C ASP A 203 -14.12 -4.46 -16.21
N GLU A 204 -12.85 -4.16 -16.48
CA GLU A 204 -12.08 -4.88 -17.51
C GLU A 204 -11.79 -6.33 -17.13
N ALA A 205 -11.74 -6.68 -15.84
CA ALA A 205 -11.66 -8.05 -15.37
C ALA A 205 -12.97 -8.83 -15.56
N GLY A 206 -14.10 -8.13 -15.84
CA GLY A 206 -15.39 -8.72 -16.12
C GLY A 206 -16.43 -8.60 -14.99
N PHE A 207 -16.14 -7.85 -13.94
CA PHE A 207 -17.10 -7.62 -12.84
C PHE A 207 -18.17 -6.59 -13.21
N ASN A 208 -19.34 -6.73 -12.61
CA ASN A 208 -20.31 -5.66 -12.51
C ASN A 208 -19.94 -4.77 -11.34
N THR A 209 -19.68 -3.50 -11.59
CA THR A 209 -19.25 -2.57 -10.56
C THR A 209 -20.16 -1.35 -10.46
N ASP A 210 -20.12 -0.69 -9.31
CA ASP A 210 -20.72 0.62 -9.11
C ASP A 210 -19.78 1.47 -8.24
N PHE A 211 -19.96 2.79 -8.26
CA PHE A 211 -19.21 3.71 -7.43
C PHE A 211 -20.16 4.60 -6.65
N GLU A 212 -19.92 4.73 -5.34
CA GLU A 212 -20.63 5.70 -4.51
C GLU A 212 -19.67 6.32 -3.49
N TYR A 213 -19.93 7.58 -3.14
CA TYR A 213 -19.21 8.22 -2.05
C TYR A 213 -19.56 7.56 -0.71
N MET A 214 -18.54 7.42 0.15
CA MET A 214 -18.67 6.75 1.44
C MET A 214 -19.84 7.30 2.27
N GLU A 215 -20.06 8.61 2.21
CA GLU A 215 -21.11 9.33 2.95
C GLU A 215 -22.53 8.94 2.51
N ASN A 216 -22.67 8.28 1.37
CA ASN A 216 -23.95 7.85 0.81
C ASN A 216 -24.13 6.33 0.85
N VAL A 217 -23.13 5.57 1.32
CA VAL A 217 -23.24 4.12 1.45
C VAL A 217 -24.03 3.78 2.71
N GLU A 218 -25.01 2.89 2.58
CA GLU A 218 -25.82 2.41 3.69
C GLU A 218 -25.29 1.06 4.19
N PHE A 219 -24.99 0.99 5.48
CA PHE A 219 -24.54 -0.21 6.16
C PHE A 219 -25.62 -0.67 7.14
N ALA A 220 -26.05 -1.91 7.00
CA ALA A 220 -27.08 -2.50 7.87
C ALA A 220 -26.73 -3.98 8.15
N ASP A 221 -27.41 -4.57 9.11
CA ASP A 221 -27.22 -5.99 9.45
C ASP A 221 -27.47 -6.92 8.24
N GLU A 222 -28.26 -6.47 7.26
CA GLU A 222 -28.56 -7.21 6.04
C GLU A 222 -27.45 -7.16 4.99
N GLY A 223 -26.53 -6.20 5.08
CA GLY A 223 -25.43 -6.03 4.12
C GLY A 223 -25.06 -4.58 3.80
N ILE A 224 -24.44 -4.38 2.65
CA ILE A 224 -23.97 -3.08 2.15
C ILE A 224 -24.84 -2.65 0.96
N PHE A 225 -25.33 -1.40 1.01
CA PHE A 225 -26.27 -0.89 0.04
C PHE A 225 -25.85 0.48 -0.50
N ALA A 226 -26.11 0.71 -1.77
CA ALA A 226 -26.01 2.02 -2.42
C ALA A 226 -27.03 2.09 -3.56
N ASN A 227 -27.65 3.25 -3.78
CA ASN A 227 -28.61 3.46 -4.88
C ASN A 227 -29.73 2.39 -4.93
N GLU A 228 -30.28 2.00 -3.78
CA GLU A 228 -31.33 0.97 -3.63
C GLU A 228 -30.88 -0.45 -4.11
N GLN A 229 -29.59 -0.72 -4.22
CA GLN A 229 -29.01 -2.01 -4.59
C GLN A 229 -28.14 -2.57 -3.45
N SER A 230 -28.07 -3.90 -3.35
CA SER A 230 -27.14 -4.60 -2.46
C SER A 230 -25.87 -4.98 -3.20
N PHE A 231 -24.77 -5.07 -2.45
CA PHE A 231 -23.45 -5.43 -2.96
C PHE A 231 -22.84 -6.54 -2.10
N GLU A 232 -22.32 -7.56 -2.75
CA GLU A 232 -21.66 -8.70 -2.12
C GLU A 232 -20.18 -8.42 -1.88
N PHE A 233 -19.60 -7.47 -2.63
CA PHE A 233 -18.24 -7.00 -2.48
C PHE A 233 -18.21 -5.48 -2.27
N TRP A 234 -17.32 -5.05 -1.38
CA TRP A 234 -17.09 -3.63 -1.15
C TRP A 234 -15.59 -3.32 -1.11
N PHE A 235 -15.15 -2.43 -2.00
CA PHE A 235 -13.83 -1.82 -1.95
C PHE A 235 -13.92 -0.48 -1.23
N LYS A 236 -13.10 -0.30 -0.20
CA LYS A 236 -12.97 0.94 0.58
C LYS A 236 -11.58 1.52 0.45
N LEU A 237 -11.45 2.81 0.24
CA LEU A 237 -10.18 3.52 0.38
C LEU A 237 -10.17 4.34 1.69
N ILE A 238 -10.67 3.75 2.76
CA ILE A 238 -10.66 4.29 4.13
C ILE A 238 -9.94 3.28 5.01
N PRO A 239 -8.94 3.74 5.81
CA PRO A 239 -8.21 2.84 6.69
C PRO A 239 -9.09 2.15 7.73
N TRP A 240 -8.79 0.89 8.02
CA TRP A 240 -9.50 0.14 9.05
C TRP A 240 -9.37 0.77 10.44
N GLU A 241 -8.20 1.34 10.77
CA GLU A 241 -7.99 2.03 12.04
C GLU A 241 -8.88 3.28 12.19
N ASP A 242 -9.08 4.04 11.10
CA ASP A 242 -9.95 5.22 11.12
C ASP A 242 -11.42 4.80 11.31
N ILE A 243 -11.88 3.76 10.63
CA ILE A 243 -13.22 3.18 10.86
C ILE A 243 -13.38 2.76 12.33
N ALA A 244 -12.38 2.11 12.92
CA ALA A 244 -12.47 1.64 14.29
C ALA A 244 -12.51 2.76 15.35
N ILE A 245 -11.79 3.85 15.09
CA ILE A 245 -11.61 4.95 16.04
C ILE A 245 -12.70 6.03 15.87
N ASP A 246 -12.90 6.48 14.63
CA ASP A 246 -13.77 7.60 14.33
C ASP A 246 -15.23 7.17 14.07
N GLU A 247 -15.43 5.95 13.54
CA GLU A 247 -16.72 5.41 13.15
C GLU A 247 -17.00 4.05 13.85
N SER A 248 -16.88 4.03 15.18
CA SER A 248 -16.96 2.79 15.97
C SER A 248 -18.29 2.03 15.83
N GLU A 249 -19.41 2.71 15.54
CA GLU A 249 -20.70 2.05 15.24
C GLU A 249 -20.65 1.34 13.90
N LEU A 250 -20.02 1.95 12.90
CA LEU A 250 -19.77 1.31 11.59
C LEU A 250 -18.88 0.08 11.75
N ALA A 251 -17.82 0.17 12.55
CA ALA A 251 -16.95 -0.99 12.81
C ALA A 251 -17.74 -2.21 13.35
N LEU A 252 -18.71 -1.97 14.24
CA LEU A 252 -19.57 -3.05 14.76
C LEU A 252 -20.52 -3.64 13.70
N ILE A 253 -21.11 -2.79 12.85
CA ILE A 253 -21.97 -3.26 11.75
C ILE A 253 -21.14 -4.08 10.75
N LEU A 254 -19.94 -3.62 10.38
CA LEU A 254 -19.07 -4.36 9.47
C LEU A 254 -18.61 -5.70 10.07
N ALA A 255 -18.42 -5.77 11.40
CA ALA A 255 -18.12 -7.00 12.08
C ALA A 255 -19.26 -8.03 11.93
N GLU A 256 -20.52 -7.62 12.10
CA GLU A 256 -21.67 -8.50 11.88
C GLU A 256 -21.84 -8.89 10.40
N ILE A 257 -21.62 -7.94 9.46
CA ILE A 257 -21.68 -8.23 8.01
C ILE A 257 -20.67 -9.30 7.62
N ILE A 258 -19.42 -9.21 8.10
CA ILE A 258 -18.35 -10.16 7.81
C ILE A 258 -18.67 -11.53 8.44
N LYS A 259 -19.03 -11.54 9.71
CA LYS A 259 -19.36 -12.74 10.47
C LYS A 259 -20.54 -13.53 9.88
N GLU A 260 -21.58 -12.81 9.48
CA GLU A 260 -22.77 -13.38 8.84
C GLU A 260 -22.58 -13.66 7.34
N LYS A 261 -21.38 -13.37 6.80
CA LYS A 261 -21.01 -13.57 5.38
C LYS A 261 -21.95 -12.85 4.40
N LYS A 262 -22.35 -11.61 4.74
CA LYS A 262 -23.26 -10.80 3.93
C LYS A 262 -22.50 -10.06 2.82
N ALA A 263 -21.25 -9.65 3.09
CA ALA A 263 -20.36 -9.04 2.10
C ALA A 263 -18.89 -9.34 2.42
N ILE A 264 -18.06 -9.23 1.39
CA ILE A 264 -16.60 -9.34 1.45
C ILE A 264 -16.02 -7.95 1.21
N ILE A 265 -15.07 -7.56 2.07
CA ILE A 265 -14.49 -6.20 2.06
C ILE A 265 -13.03 -6.25 1.58
N PHE A 266 -12.64 -5.35 0.70
CA PHE A 266 -11.28 -5.17 0.18
C PHE A 266 -10.68 -3.84 0.65
N ASN A 267 -9.45 -3.82 1.13
CA ASN A 267 -8.70 -4.98 1.59
C ASN A 267 -9.32 -5.54 2.87
N PRO A 268 -9.15 -6.85 3.15
CA PRO A 268 -9.75 -7.47 4.33
C PRO A 268 -9.17 -6.94 5.64
N ALA A 269 -9.92 -7.09 6.74
CA ALA A 269 -9.55 -6.51 8.03
C ALA A 269 -8.18 -7.01 8.56
N TYR A 270 -7.75 -8.21 8.21
CA TYR A 270 -6.44 -8.72 8.65
C TYR A 270 -5.26 -7.89 8.09
N THR A 271 -5.43 -7.16 6.98
CA THR A 271 -4.37 -6.31 6.44
C THR A 271 -3.95 -5.20 7.40
N LEU A 272 -4.83 -4.84 8.36
CA LEU A 272 -4.48 -3.90 9.42
C LEU A 272 -3.33 -4.38 10.31
N MET A 273 -3.19 -5.70 10.53
CA MET A 273 -2.03 -6.23 11.25
C MET A 273 -0.74 -5.90 10.50
N PHE A 274 -0.73 -6.12 9.20
CA PHE A 274 0.41 -5.85 8.32
C PHE A 274 0.71 -4.36 8.19
N GLN A 275 -0.33 -3.52 8.19
CA GLN A 275 -0.22 -2.06 8.14
C GLN A 275 0.46 -1.48 9.39
N SER A 276 0.27 -2.12 10.55
CA SER A 276 0.91 -1.66 11.79
C SER A 276 2.44 -1.78 11.71
N LYS A 277 3.15 -0.67 11.92
CA LYS A 277 4.62 -0.69 12.01
C LYS A 277 5.14 -1.54 13.17
N GLY A 278 4.29 -1.79 14.19
CA GLY A 278 4.58 -2.75 15.25
C GLY A 278 4.85 -4.18 14.74
N PHE A 279 4.30 -4.52 13.57
CA PHE A 279 4.52 -5.82 12.93
C PHE A 279 5.98 -6.06 12.55
N MET A 280 6.75 -4.98 12.27
CA MET A 280 8.20 -5.08 12.01
C MET A 280 8.96 -5.68 13.21
N LYS A 281 8.48 -5.42 14.44
CA LYS A 281 9.06 -6.01 15.65
C LYS A 281 8.80 -7.52 15.73
N VAL A 282 7.61 -7.95 15.33
CA VAL A 282 7.27 -9.39 15.27
C VAL A 282 8.13 -10.09 14.23
N LEU A 283 8.28 -9.50 13.04
CA LEU A 283 9.18 -10.04 12.00
C LEU A 283 10.63 -10.15 12.51
N TRP A 284 11.14 -9.12 13.17
CA TRP A 284 12.50 -9.16 13.70
C TRP A 284 12.70 -10.25 14.75
N ASP A 285 11.71 -10.52 15.60
CA ASP A 285 11.77 -11.58 16.59
C ASP A 285 11.74 -12.99 15.97
N LEU A 286 10.93 -13.17 14.92
CA LEU A 286 10.83 -14.46 14.22
C LEU A 286 12.02 -14.73 13.29
N TYR A 287 12.55 -13.68 12.65
CA TYR A 287 13.63 -13.77 11.67
C TYR A 287 14.80 -12.84 12.04
N PRO A 288 15.48 -13.04 13.18
CA PRO A 288 16.53 -12.14 13.63
C PRO A 288 17.72 -12.13 12.66
N ASN A 289 18.18 -10.93 12.32
CA ASN A 289 19.27 -10.69 11.34
C ASN A 289 18.95 -11.11 9.89
N HIS A 290 17.67 -11.25 9.53
CA HIS A 290 17.30 -11.50 8.15
C HIS A 290 17.81 -10.37 7.24
N PRO A 291 18.39 -10.67 6.04
CA PRO A 291 19.00 -9.65 5.19
C PRO A 291 18.04 -8.53 4.75
N LEU A 292 16.76 -8.80 4.61
CA LEU A 292 15.74 -7.82 4.23
C LEU A 292 15.21 -6.99 5.40
N LEU A 293 15.44 -7.39 6.66
CA LEU A 293 14.89 -6.71 7.84
C LEU A 293 15.88 -5.72 8.46
N LEU A 294 15.32 -4.75 9.18
CA LEU A 294 16.00 -3.84 10.08
C LEU A 294 15.66 -4.22 11.52
N GLU A 295 16.64 -4.15 12.44
CA GLU A 295 16.35 -4.35 13.86
C GLU A 295 15.24 -3.40 14.30
N THR A 296 14.20 -3.95 14.91
CA THR A 296 13.04 -3.19 15.36
C THR A 296 12.65 -3.60 16.77
N SER A 297 12.33 -2.62 17.61
CA SER A 297 11.96 -2.79 19.02
C SER A 297 10.82 -1.84 19.40
N PHE A 298 10.09 -2.16 20.48
CA PHE A 298 9.18 -1.21 21.15
C PHE A 298 9.91 -0.28 22.13
N GLU A 299 11.18 -0.55 22.40
CA GLU A 299 12.05 0.29 23.23
C GLU A 299 13.21 0.82 22.37
N PRO A 300 13.81 1.97 22.73
CA PRO A 300 14.94 2.52 22.02
C PRO A 300 16.11 1.52 21.88
N LEU A 301 16.71 1.48 20.70
CA LEU A 301 17.88 0.64 20.42
C LEU A 301 19.14 1.29 21.01
N GLU A 302 19.78 0.62 21.97
CA GLU A 302 20.97 1.17 22.64
C GLU A 302 22.16 1.29 21.68
N GLY A 303 22.77 2.49 21.64
CA GLY A 303 24.01 2.75 20.88
C GLY A 303 23.85 2.66 19.35
N LYS A 304 22.64 2.69 18.83
CA LYS A 304 22.36 2.66 17.40
C LYS A 304 21.64 3.93 16.93
N LYS A 305 21.99 4.38 15.73
CA LYS A 305 21.17 5.34 15.01
C LYS A 305 19.87 4.67 14.61
N GLN A 306 18.73 5.29 14.89
CA GLN A 306 17.41 4.68 14.79
C GLN A 306 16.35 5.68 14.35
N VAL A 307 15.21 5.16 13.93
CA VAL A 307 14.02 5.94 13.58
C VAL A 307 12.90 5.56 14.52
N GLU A 308 12.40 6.53 15.30
CA GLU A 308 11.13 6.40 16.04
C GLU A 308 9.98 6.67 15.10
N LYS A 309 9.00 5.77 15.05
CA LYS A 309 7.79 5.87 14.23
C LYS A 309 6.57 5.47 15.05
N ARG A 310 5.39 5.95 14.67
CA ARG A 310 4.11 5.51 15.25
C ARG A 310 3.54 4.33 14.49
N CYS A 311 2.90 3.37 15.21
CA CYS A 311 2.37 2.15 14.61
C CYS A 311 1.49 2.42 13.38
N PHE A 312 0.63 3.43 13.43
CA PHE A 312 -0.24 3.83 12.31
C PHE A 312 0.10 5.22 11.74
N GLY A 313 1.31 5.74 11.99
CA GLY A 313 1.76 7.01 11.41
C GLY A 313 1.84 6.91 9.87
N ARG A 314 1.46 7.99 9.19
CA ARG A 314 1.46 8.12 7.73
C ARG A 314 2.29 9.32 7.31
N GLU A 315 2.73 9.35 6.04
CA GLU A 315 3.40 10.50 5.40
C GLU A 315 4.60 11.06 6.20
N GLY A 316 5.31 10.19 6.90
CA GLY A 316 6.45 10.58 7.73
C GLY A 316 6.08 11.41 8.97
N ALA A 317 4.79 11.57 9.30
CA ALA A 317 4.34 12.32 10.48
C ALA A 317 4.75 11.63 11.79
N ASN A 318 5.04 12.44 12.83
CA ASN A 318 5.53 11.99 14.14
C ASN A 318 6.72 11.00 14.06
N THR A 319 7.64 11.26 13.12
CA THR A 319 8.84 10.44 12.88
C THR A 319 10.06 11.20 13.39
N LYS A 320 10.99 10.48 14.06
CA LYS A 320 12.27 11.05 14.56
C LYS A 320 13.43 10.18 14.14
N ILE A 321 14.48 10.81 13.59
CA ILE A 321 15.77 10.18 13.40
C ILE A 321 16.62 10.53 14.63
N ILE A 322 17.04 9.52 15.39
CA ILE A 322 17.78 9.63 16.64
C ILE A 322 19.17 9.08 16.42
N ASN A 323 20.21 9.88 16.71
CA ASN A 323 21.61 9.48 16.61
C ASN A 323 22.01 8.49 17.72
N GLU A 324 23.16 7.84 17.56
CA GLU A 324 23.73 6.88 18.54
C GLU A 324 23.92 7.46 19.96
N ASP A 325 24.12 8.78 20.07
CA ASP A 325 24.26 9.50 21.34
C ASP A 325 22.93 9.97 21.95
N GLY A 326 21.80 9.63 21.30
CA GLY A 326 20.45 10.02 21.71
C GLY A 326 20.02 11.42 21.24
N SER A 327 20.86 12.17 20.53
CA SER A 327 20.46 13.45 19.94
C SER A 327 19.53 13.25 18.75
N ILE A 328 18.58 14.18 18.57
CA ILE A 328 17.66 14.17 17.42
C ILE A 328 18.34 14.81 16.22
N ASP A 329 18.45 14.09 15.10
CA ASP A 329 18.95 14.58 13.82
C ASP A 329 17.85 15.33 13.05
N VAL A 330 16.68 14.68 12.90
CA VAL A 330 15.49 15.23 12.23
C VAL A 330 14.25 14.76 12.98
N GLU A 331 13.24 15.62 13.10
CA GLU A 331 11.90 15.21 13.55
C GLU A 331 10.80 15.92 12.76
N THR A 332 9.64 15.29 12.70
CA THR A 332 8.43 15.81 12.06
C THR A 332 7.28 15.85 13.06
N ASP A 333 6.45 16.85 12.93
CA ASP A 333 5.19 16.96 13.67
C ASP A 333 4.10 16.07 13.04
N GLY A 334 2.99 15.85 13.76
CA GLY A 334 1.85 15.12 13.22
C GLY A 334 0.74 14.87 14.25
N VAL A 335 -0.28 14.14 13.83
CA VAL A 335 -1.50 13.85 14.63
C VAL A 335 -1.47 12.45 15.29
N TYR A 336 -0.42 11.67 15.08
CA TYR A 336 -0.33 10.26 15.51
C TYR A 336 0.36 10.06 16.86
N GLU A 337 0.57 11.11 17.64
CA GLU A 337 1.31 11.03 18.91
C GLU A 337 0.68 10.04 19.92
N GLY A 338 -0.64 9.83 19.85
CA GLY A 338 -1.37 8.89 20.70
C GLY A 338 -1.11 7.41 20.40
N HIS A 339 -0.53 7.08 19.25
CA HIS A 339 -0.21 5.70 18.88
C HIS A 339 1.10 5.24 19.51
N LYS A 340 1.20 3.91 19.77
CA LYS A 340 2.41 3.26 20.26
C LYS A 340 3.57 3.52 19.31
N ALA A 341 4.76 3.79 19.85
CA ALA A 341 5.98 3.96 19.08
C ALA A 341 6.70 2.63 18.84
N ILE A 342 7.41 2.57 17.73
CA ILE A 342 8.48 1.60 17.46
C ILE A 342 9.80 2.33 17.22
N TYR A 343 10.91 1.62 17.42
CA TYR A 343 12.27 2.07 17.13
C TYR A 343 12.88 1.08 16.14
N GLN A 344 13.16 1.56 14.93
CA GLN A 344 13.74 0.77 13.85
C GLN A 344 15.15 1.25 13.56
N GLU A 345 16.11 0.34 13.39
CA GLU A 345 17.49 0.69 13.00
C GLU A 345 17.46 1.59 11.75
N TYR A 346 18.26 2.67 11.80
CA TYR A 346 18.32 3.60 10.68
C TYR A 346 19.06 2.98 9.49
N VAL A 347 18.50 3.14 8.31
CA VAL A 347 19.12 2.79 7.04
C VAL A 347 19.22 4.03 6.15
N GLU A 348 20.36 4.21 5.48
CA GLU A 348 20.53 5.29 4.52
C GLU A 348 19.83 4.96 3.22
N LEU A 349 18.91 5.83 2.80
CA LEU A 349 18.29 5.76 1.47
C LEU A 349 19.34 6.02 0.37
N PRO A 350 19.19 5.42 -0.82
CA PRO A 350 19.96 5.82 -2.00
C PRO A 350 19.83 7.32 -2.26
N THR A 351 20.92 7.95 -2.70
CA THR A 351 20.98 9.41 -2.86
C THR A 351 21.57 9.75 -4.22
N ASP A 352 21.01 10.74 -4.90
CA ASP A 352 21.57 11.25 -6.14
C ASP A 352 22.78 12.19 -5.90
N SER A 353 23.37 12.70 -6.98
CA SER A 353 24.50 13.63 -6.92
C SER A 353 24.19 14.98 -6.26
N ASN A 354 22.91 15.32 -6.09
CA ASN A 354 22.42 16.54 -5.46
C ASN A 354 22.09 16.37 -3.98
N GLY A 355 22.19 15.13 -3.46
CA GLY A 355 21.88 14.80 -2.08
C GLY A 355 20.39 14.53 -1.83
N VAL A 356 19.58 14.37 -2.87
CA VAL A 356 18.15 13.99 -2.75
C VAL A 356 18.07 12.49 -2.51
N THR A 357 17.25 12.06 -1.56
CA THR A 357 17.06 10.64 -1.22
C THR A 357 15.94 10.01 -2.03
N TYR A 358 16.04 8.69 -2.24
CA TYR A 358 15.07 7.89 -2.97
C TYR A 358 14.64 6.67 -2.17
N GLN A 359 13.35 6.41 -2.14
CA GLN A 359 12.73 5.23 -1.54
C GLN A 359 11.99 4.47 -2.62
N ALA A 360 12.17 3.16 -2.68
CA ALA A 360 11.42 2.30 -3.59
C ALA A 360 10.06 1.94 -2.96
N GLY A 361 9.00 1.98 -3.76
CA GLY A 361 7.69 1.45 -3.46
C GLY A 361 7.38 0.31 -4.42
N VAL A 362 7.27 -0.92 -3.91
CA VAL A 362 6.96 -2.09 -4.74
C VAL A 362 5.55 -2.58 -4.44
N PHE A 363 4.69 -2.53 -5.43
CA PHE A 363 3.33 -3.04 -5.34
C PHE A 363 3.29 -4.57 -5.42
N TYR A 364 2.40 -5.13 -4.63
CA TYR A 364 2.10 -6.55 -4.56
C TYR A 364 0.60 -6.76 -4.82
N ALA A 365 0.28 -7.62 -5.79
CA ALA A 365 -1.07 -8.09 -6.08
C ALA A 365 -0.97 -9.57 -6.50
N PHE A 366 -1.05 -10.49 -5.53
CA PHE A 366 -0.72 -11.91 -5.64
C PHE A 366 0.80 -12.20 -5.78
N GLU A 367 1.52 -11.35 -6.47
CA GLU A 367 2.97 -11.31 -6.58
C GLU A 367 3.44 -9.85 -6.70
N ALA A 368 4.74 -9.60 -6.58
CA ALA A 368 5.31 -8.28 -6.83
C ALA A 368 5.10 -7.89 -8.29
N CYS A 369 4.47 -6.74 -8.54
CA CYS A 369 3.98 -6.42 -9.88
C CYS A 369 4.23 -4.98 -10.36
N GLY A 370 4.78 -4.10 -9.53
CA GLY A 370 5.07 -2.73 -9.97
C GLY A 370 6.03 -2.00 -9.04
N LEU A 371 7.02 -1.33 -9.60
CA LEU A 371 8.01 -0.53 -8.89
C LEU A 371 7.83 0.95 -9.24
N GLY A 372 7.82 1.80 -8.23
CA GLY A 372 7.92 3.25 -8.34
C GLY A 372 8.89 3.79 -7.30
N PHE A 373 9.29 5.03 -7.43
CA PHE A 373 10.14 5.67 -6.43
C PHE A 373 9.48 6.95 -5.91
N ARG A 374 9.77 7.27 -4.66
CA ARG A 374 9.54 8.59 -4.09
C ARG A 374 10.88 9.23 -3.74
N ARG A 375 11.02 10.52 -4.06
CA ARG A 375 12.23 11.27 -3.71
C ARG A 375 11.91 12.48 -2.85
N GLY A 376 12.82 12.80 -1.95
CA GLY A 376 12.65 13.93 -1.04
C GLY A 376 13.81 14.10 -0.09
N GLU A 377 13.50 14.55 1.11
CA GLU A 377 14.42 14.69 2.21
C GLU A 377 14.67 13.35 2.93
N LYS A 378 15.39 13.35 4.06
CA LYS A 378 15.69 12.14 4.86
C LYS A 378 14.45 11.44 5.39
N ILE A 379 13.40 12.19 5.70
CA ILE A 379 12.06 11.67 6.03
C ILE A 379 11.16 12.07 4.85
N LEU A 380 10.64 11.07 4.15
CA LEU A 380 9.71 11.30 3.06
C LEU A 380 8.33 11.68 3.62
N ASN A 381 7.66 12.61 2.98
CA ASN A 381 6.37 13.16 3.37
C ASN A 381 5.47 13.35 2.13
N ASN A 382 4.31 13.99 2.29
CA ASN A 382 3.37 14.25 1.19
C ASN A 382 3.94 15.17 0.08
N MET A 383 4.96 16.01 0.39
CA MET A 383 5.66 16.84 -0.61
C MET A 383 6.73 16.08 -1.40
N SER A 384 6.98 14.82 -1.07
CA SER A 384 7.94 13.98 -1.78
C SER A 384 7.43 13.61 -3.16
N LYS A 385 8.24 13.83 -4.19
CA LYS A 385 7.86 13.66 -5.60
C LYS A 385 7.83 12.19 -6.00
N PHE A 386 6.90 11.84 -6.88
CA PHE A 386 6.93 10.54 -7.56
C PHE A 386 7.97 10.53 -8.68
N VAL A 387 8.72 9.45 -8.79
CA VAL A 387 9.73 9.21 -9.82
C VAL A 387 9.52 7.82 -10.42
N GLY A 388 9.31 7.77 -11.72
CA GLY A 388 9.26 6.51 -12.45
C GLY A 388 10.65 5.89 -12.64
N HIS A 389 10.69 4.74 -13.30
CA HIS A 389 11.94 4.06 -13.62
C HIS A 389 11.96 3.53 -15.06
N ILE A 390 13.13 3.14 -15.51
CA ILE A 390 13.36 2.41 -16.77
C ILE A 390 14.40 1.32 -16.52
N VAL A 391 14.12 0.10 -17.00
CA VAL A 391 15.03 -1.04 -16.96
C VAL A 391 15.93 -1.01 -18.20
N LYS A 392 17.25 -1.18 -18.02
CA LYS A 392 18.28 -1.15 -19.08
C LYS A 392 19.21 -2.36 -19.03
#